data_1ee3b0f4b9e1cae8903c06e6cfb7169d
#
_entry.id   1ee3b0f4b9e1cae8903c06e6cfb7169d
#
_cell.length_a   1.000
_cell.length_b   1.000
_cell.length_c   1.000
_cell.angle_alpha   90.00
_cell.angle_beta   90.00
_cell.angle_gamma   90.00
#
_symmetry.space_group_name_H-M   'P 1'
#
loop_
_entity.id
_entity.type
_entity.pdbx_description
1 polymer ?
#
loop_
_entity_poly.entity_id
_entity_poly.type
_entity_poly.pdbx_seq_one_letter_code
_entity_poly.pdbx_strand_id
1 'polypeptide(L)'
;MATEARSAIVALKGAWGVFRGESSRWLGLRGLFHLIFWMLLIDGLLYFTVVTKHMPFGGLGFESLIGMLAVFPILAAIVLTEAMVIGEYHSGIASWTVSKPVPRSGYVIGKLAALWVALSAIAIFIPGLVAYWWLPKVQPYRFVIPEAPPLGRFFATLLLLSLAAGFFVTLTGFLGTLIRRRGVVALIGLLVWVILRTQPRALWDGWDRFTPSGLIGADIGQWFPVAKYVYGDPLVATSAVAWTIVAAVAFTVGAATIYQRLEL
;
A
#
# COMPACT_ATOMS: atom_id res chain seq x y z
N MET A 1 -23.20 -19.51 -18.91
CA MET A 1 -23.52 -18.93 -17.59
C MET A 1 -23.24 -19.89 -16.42
N ALA A 2 -23.84 -21.13 -16.33
CA ALA A 2 -23.57 -22.04 -15.19
C ALA A 2 -22.11 -22.50 -15.08
N THR A 3 -21.44 -22.74 -16.19
CA THR A 3 -20.02 -23.18 -16.26
C THR A 3 -19.06 -22.06 -15.84
N GLU A 4 -19.33 -20.83 -16.23
CA GLU A 4 -18.53 -19.65 -15.86
C GLU A 4 -18.66 -19.31 -14.38
N ALA A 5 -19.88 -19.38 -13.83
CA ALA A 5 -20.10 -19.18 -12.39
C ALA A 5 -19.37 -20.25 -11.56
N ARG A 6 -19.34 -21.50 -12.03
CA ARG A 6 -18.62 -22.59 -11.36
C ARG A 6 -17.10 -22.37 -11.39
N SER A 7 -16.55 -21.90 -12.52
CA SER A 7 -15.12 -21.59 -12.63
C SER A 7 -14.70 -20.44 -11.73
N ALA A 8 -15.52 -19.39 -11.60
CA ALA A 8 -15.28 -18.26 -10.72
C ALA A 8 -15.27 -18.67 -9.22
N ILE A 9 -16.21 -19.54 -8.82
CA ILE A 9 -16.25 -20.07 -7.44
C ILE A 9 -15.00 -20.89 -7.12
N VAL A 10 -14.54 -21.71 -8.07
CA VAL A 10 -13.30 -22.50 -7.88
C VAL A 10 -12.08 -21.59 -7.78
N ALA A 11 -12.00 -20.53 -8.58
CA ALA A 11 -10.93 -19.55 -8.51
C ALA A 11 -10.91 -18.80 -7.17
N LEU A 12 -12.06 -18.40 -6.65
CA LEU A 12 -12.19 -17.74 -5.34
C LEU A 12 -11.79 -18.65 -4.18
N LYS A 13 -12.21 -19.93 -4.20
CA LYS A 13 -11.76 -20.90 -3.19
C LYS A 13 -10.26 -21.12 -3.24
N GLY A 14 -9.67 -21.19 -4.43
CA GLY A 14 -8.22 -21.27 -4.60
C GLY A 14 -7.49 -20.02 -4.07
N ALA A 15 -8.00 -18.83 -4.39
CA ALA A 15 -7.47 -17.57 -3.90
C ALA A 15 -7.51 -17.49 -2.37
N TRP A 16 -8.60 -17.93 -1.74
CA TRP A 16 -8.72 -17.96 -0.28
C TRP A 16 -7.69 -18.90 0.36
N GLY A 17 -7.48 -20.08 -0.20
CA GLY A 17 -6.46 -21.02 0.28
C GLY A 17 -5.05 -20.42 0.24
N VAL A 18 -4.70 -19.75 -0.86
CA VAL A 18 -3.41 -19.06 -1.02
C VAL A 18 -3.31 -17.89 -0.06
N PHE A 19 -4.35 -17.06 0.03
CA PHE A 19 -4.41 -15.94 0.96
C PHE A 19 -4.15 -16.40 2.41
N ARG A 20 -4.84 -17.45 2.87
CA ARG A 20 -4.66 -17.98 4.22
C ARG A 20 -3.24 -18.52 4.45
N GLY A 21 -2.69 -19.22 3.47
CA GLY A 21 -1.32 -19.75 3.55
C GLY A 21 -0.27 -18.64 3.60
N GLU A 22 -0.39 -17.61 2.78
CA GLU A 22 0.53 -16.47 2.80
C GLU A 22 0.34 -15.62 4.06
N SER A 23 -0.90 -15.36 4.50
CA SER A 23 -1.17 -14.62 5.73
C SER A 23 -0.57 -15.31 6.96
N SER A 24 -0.58 -16.65 7.01
CA SER A 24 0.03 -17.39 8.12
C SER A 24 1.56 -17.19 8.19
N ARG A 25 2.22 -16.97 7.05
CA ARG A 25 3.65 -16.63 7.01
C ARG A 25 3.95 -15.25 7.60
N TRP A 26 3.03 -14.30 7.43
CA TRP A 26 3.12 -12.97 8.02
C TRP A 26 2.78 -12.93 9.50
N LEU A 27 2.03 -13.91 10.01
CA LEU A 27 1.74 -14.06 11.45
C LEU A 27 2.87 -14.78 12.21
N GLY A 28 3.85 -15.35 11.52
CA GLY A 28 5.00 -16.03 12.11
C GLY A 28 6.15 -15.08 12.45
N LEU A 29 7.33 -15.67 12.72
CA LEU A 29 8.54 -14.95 13.12
C LEU A 29 8.95 -13.86 12.10
N ARG A 30 8.75 -14.10 10.80
CA ARG A 30 9.00 -13.11 9.75
C ARG A 30 8.12 -11.87 9.92
N GLY A 31 6.82 -12.06 10.21
CA GLY A 31 5.92 -10.94 10.46
C GLY A 31 6.32 -10.12 11.68
N LEU A 32 6.79 -10.79 12.74
CA LEU A 32 7.32 -10.10 13.92
C LEU A 32 8.54 -9.23 13.58
N PHE A 33 9.50 -9.75 12.78
CA PHE A 33 10.63 -8.95 12.32
C PHE A 33 10.21 -7.75 11.47
N HIS A 34 9.26 -7.95 10.55
CA HIS A 34 8.71 -6.85 9.77
C HIS A 34 8.01 -5.83 10.67
N LEU A 35 7.23 -6.28 11.65
CA LEU A 35 6.57 -5.39 12.59
C LEU A 35 7.58 -4.55 13.38
N ILE A 36 8.60 -5.17 13.95
CA ILE A 36 9.68 -4.45 14.66
C ILE A 36 10.37 -3.45 13.73
N PHE A 37 10.70 -3.87 12.50
CA PHE A 37 11.30 -2.97 11.51
C PHE A 37 10.40 -1.76 11.23
N TRP A 38 9.10 -1.96 11.00
CA TRP A 38 8.17 -0.88 10.72
C TRP A 38 7.95 0.03 11.93
N MET A 39 7.89 -0.51 13.14
CA MET A 39 7.82 0.27 14.36
C MET A 39 9.06 1.15 14.54
N LEU A 40 10.25 0.60 14.30
CA LEU A 40 11.49 1.38 14.36
C LEU A 40 11.55 2.43 13.25
N LEU A 41 11.14 2.09 12.03
CA LEU A 41 11.18 3.01 10.90
C LEU A 41 10.16 4.15 11.03
N ILE A 42 8.93 3.86 11.42
CA ILE A 42 7.86 4.87 11.51
C ILE A 42 7.91 5.57 12.87
N ASP A 43 7.70 4.82 13.96
CA ASP A 43 7.59 5.40 15.30
C ASP A 43 8.95 5.87 15.82
N GLY A 44 10.03 5.12 15.58
CA GLY A 44 11.39 5.52 15.97
C GLY A 44 11.86 6.77 15.24
N LEU A 45 11.65 6.82 13.91
CA LEU A 45 11.99 8.02 13.12
C LEU A 45 11.10 9.22 13.50
N LEU A 46 9.79 8.98 13.73
CA LEU A 46 8.87 10.02 14.19
C LEU A 46 9.29 10.56 15.55
N TYR A 47 9.61 9.68 16.51
CA TYR A 47 10.13 10.10 17.82
C TYR A 47 11.39 10.93 17.68
N PHE A 48 12.35 10.48 16.87
CA PHE A 48 13.57 11.23 16.60
C PHE A 48 13.28 12.60 15.99
N THR A 49 12.39 12.71 15.01
CA THR A 49 12.04 14.00 14.38
C THR A 49 11.35 14.96 15.36
N VAL A 50 10.47 14.45 16.21
CA VAL A 50 9.80 15.26 17.25
C VAL A 50 10.79 15.76 18.29
N VAL A 51 11.71 14.89 18.76
CA VAL A 51 12.70 15.26 19.79
C VAL A 51 13.77 16.21 19.25
N THR A 52 14.29 15.94 18.04
CA THR A 52 15.36 16.77 17.45
C THR A 52 14.85 18.00 16.70
N LYS A 53 13.53 18.13 16.52
CA LYS A 53 12.88 19.20 15.75
C LYS A 53 13.30 19.27 14.27
N HIS A 54 13.80 18.20 13.71
CA HIS A 54 14.04 18.08 12.29
C HIS A 54 12.74 17.60 11.62
N MET A 55 12.25 18.36 10.65
CA MET A 55 10.94 18.13 10.00
C MET A 55 11.12 17.66 8.56
N PRO A 56 11.40 16.39 8.31
CA PRO A 56 11.64 15.92 6.94
C PRO A 56 10.38 15.92 6.04
N PHE A 57 9.18 15.99 6.63
CA PHE A 57 7.90 15.84 5.92
C PHE A 57 6.95 17.06 6.07
N GLY A 58 7.48 18.24 6.34
CA GLY A 58 6.73 19.50 6.26
C GLY A 58 5.86 19.86 7.45
N GLY A 59 5.83 19.05 8.52
CA GLY A 59 5.03 19.34 9.71
C GLY A 59 5.49 18.57 10.95
N LEU A 60 4.99 18.98 12.12
CA LEU A 60 5.23 18.30 13.39
C LEU A 60 4.09 17.35 13.74
N GLY A 61 4.41 16.25 14.40
CA GLY A 61 3.41 15.36 14.96
C GLY A 61 2.68 14.50 13.93
N PHE A 62 1.35 14.57 13.91
CA PHE A 62 0.51 13.71 13.07
C PHE A 62 0.72 13.91 11.57
N GLU A 63 1.11 15.08 11.12
CA GLU A 63 1.42 15.37 9.72
C GLU A 63 2.65 14.61 9.25
N SER A 64 3.72 14.65 10.04
CA SER A 64 4.92 13.85 9.78
C SER A 64 4.61 12.37 9.80
N LEU A 65 3.79 11.90 10.75
CA LEU A 65 3.32 10.51 10.78
C LEU A 65 2.60 10.13 9.49
N ILE A 66 1.61 10.91 9.06
CA ILE A 66 0.86 10.64 7.83
C ILE A 66 1.78 10.71 6.63
N GLY A 67 2.72 11.66 6.60
CA GLY A 67 3.74 11.74 5.55
C GLY A 67 4.60 10.48 5.46
N MET A 68 5.08 9.96 6.59
CA MET A 68 5.85 8.72 6.65
C MET A 68 5.01 7.52 6.20
N LEU A 69 3.76 7.41 6.68
CA LEU A 69 2.83 6.36 6.30
C LEU A 69 2.41 6.43 4.81
N ALA A 70 2.42 7.62 4.20
CA ALA A 70 2.15 7.80 2.78
C ALA A 70 3.35 7.49 1.87
N VAL A 71 4.57 7.44 2.41
CA VAL A 71 5.79 7.22 1.63
C VAL A 71 6.30 5.80 1.81
N PHE A 72 6.70 5.44 3.01
CA PHE A 72 7.43 4.20 3.25
C PHE A 72 6.65 2.92 2.94
N PRO A 73 5.37 2.76 3.35
CA PRO A 73 4.60 1.57 3.01
C PRO A 73 4.35 1.41 1.51
N ILE A 74 4.21 2.52 0.76
CA ILE A 74 4.04 2.46 -0.69
C ILE A 74 5.33 2.02 -1.38
N LEU A 75 6.48 2.54 -0.97
CA LEU A 75 7.78 2.09 -1.47
C LEU A 75 7.98 0.60 -1.19
N ALA A 76 7.62 0.14 0.01
CA ALA A 76 7.65 -1.28 0.34
C ALA A 76 6.64 -2.10 -0.49
N ALA A 77 5.44 -1.58 -0.77
CA ALA A 77 4.47 -2.23 -1.63
C ALA A 77 5.07 -2.55 -3.01
N ILE A 78 5.79 -1.60 -3.60
CA ILE A 78 6.46 -1.78 -4.89
C ILE A 78 7.55 -2.86 -4.79
N VAL A 79 8.47 -2.73 -3.84
CA VAL A 79 9.64 -3.63 -3.72
C VAL A 79 9.23 -5.05 -3.31
N LEU A 80 8.33 -5.19 -2.34
CA LEU A 80 7.90 -6.50 -1.86
C LEU A 80 7.04 -7.23 -2.89
N THR A 81 6.18 -6.51 -3.62
CA THR A 81 5.37 -7.13 -4.69
C THR A 81 6.25 -7.62 -5.84
N GLU A 82 7.22 -6.80 -6.25
CA GLU A 82 8.19 -7.20 -7.29
C GLU A 82 8.95 -8.45 -6.86
N ALA A 83 9.51 -8.45 -5.65
CA ALA A 83 10.25 -9.58 -5.12
C ALA A 83 9.39 -10.85 -5.02
N MET A 84 8.11 -10.72 -4.64
CA MET A 84 7.19 -11.84 -4.50
C MET A 84 6.73 -12.40 -5.85
N VAL A 85 6.34 -11.54 -6.80
CA VAL A 85 5.79 -12.00 -8.09
C VAL A 85 6.91 -12.51 -9.02
N ILE A 86 7.96 -11.71 -9.22
CA ILE A 86 9.04 -12.05 -10.15
C ILE A 86 10.05 -13.01 -9.49
N GLY A 87 10.29 -12.85 -8.18
CA GLY A 87 11.21 -13.71 -7.44
C GLY A 87 10.80 -15.17 -7.47
N GLU A 88 9.52 -15.46 -7.29
CA GLU A 88 9.00 -16.83 -7.34
C GLU A 88 8.95 -17.41 -8.75
N TYR A 89 8.71 -16.56 -9.75
CA TYR A 89 8.82 -16.99 -11.14
C TYR A 89 10.22 -17.51 -11.47
N HIS A 90 11.26 -16.76 -11.09
CA HIS A 90 12.64 -17.16 -11.36
C HIS A 90 13.15 -18.31 -10.48
N SER A 91 12.62 -18.48 -9.28
CA SER A 91 13.03 -19.58 -8.38
C SER A 91 12.32 -20.91 -8.67
N GLY A 92 11.41 -20.96 -9.66
CA GLY A 92 10.62 -22.15 -9.96
C GLY A 92 9.52 -22.47 -8.92
N ILE A 93 9.40 -21.68 -7.84
CA ILE A 93 8.36 -21.88 -6.83
C ILE A 93 6.97 -21.70 -7.44
N ALA A 94 6.83 -20.78 -8.38
CA ALA A 94 5.58 -20.56 -9.08
C ALA A 94 5.13 -21.81 -9.84
N SER A 95 6.01 -22.48 -10.59
CA SER A 95 5.69 -23.70 -11.33
C SER A 95 5.33 -24.86 -10.40
N TRP A 96 6.06 -25.02 -9.30
CA TRP A 96 5.76 -26.04 -8.29
C TRP A 96 4.41 -25.79 -7.59
N THR A 97 4.07 -24.55 -7.29
CA THR A 97 2.79 -24.22 -6.65
C THR A 97 1.61 -24.40 -7.60
N VAL A 98 1.80 -24.10 -8.89
CA VAL A 98 0.77 -24.25 -9.92
C VAL A 98 0.57 -25.72 -10.35
N SER A 99 1.51 -26.61 -10.03
CA SER A 99 1.31 -28.06 -10.19
C SER A 99 0.24 -28.63 -9.23
N LYS A 100 -0.11 -27.87 -8.17
CA LYS A 100 -1.23 -28.21 -7.27
C LYS A 100 -2.56 -27.78 -7.91
N PRO A 101 -3.70 -28.37 -7.49
CA PRO A 101 -5.02 -28.07 -8.06
C PRO A 101 -5.55 -26.67 -7.62
N VAL A 102 -4.73 -25.63 -7.76
CA VAL A 102 -5.11 -24.24 -7.51
C VAL A 102 -5.19 -23.51 -8.84
N PRO A 103 -6.32 -22.89 -9.16
CA PRO A 103 -6.42 -22.07 -10.37
C PRO A 103 -5.36 -20.97 -10.37
N ARG A 104 -4.65 -20.81 -11.47
CA ARG A 104 -3.56 -19.82 -11.61
C ARG A 104 -3.99 -18.39 -11.27
N SER A 105 -5.20 -18.01 -11.67
CA SER A 105 -5.78 -16.71 -11.30
C SER A 105 -5.97 -16.58 -9.80
N GLY A 106 -6.49 -17.62 -9.13
CA GLY A 106 -6.67 -17.65 -7.69
C GLY A 106 -5.34 -17.50 -6.93
N TYR A 107 -4.26 -18.08 -7.46
CA TYR A 107 -2.93 -17.93 -6.89
C TYR A 107 -2.47 -16.45 -6.85
N VAL A 108 -2.53 -15.75 -7.97
CA VAL A 108 -2.11 -14.32 -8.03
C VAL A 108 -3.00 -13.45 -7.17
N ILE A 109 -4.32 -13.60 -7.28
CA ILE A 109 -5.28 -12.81 -6.48
C ILE A 109 -5.04 -13.03 -4.99
N GLY A 110 -4.91 -14.28 -4.55
CA GLY A 110 -4.68 -14.61 -3.14
C GLY A 110 -3.38 -14.02 -2.60
N LYS A 111 -2.32 -14.02 -3.39
CA LYS A 111 -1.03 -13.43 -3.01
C LYS A 111 -1.07 -11.91 -2.91
N LEU A 112 -1.58 -11.23 -3.92
CA LEU A 112 -1.68 -9.77 -3.91
C LEU A 112 -2.54 -9.30 -2.73
N ALA A 113 -3.68 -9.98 -2.49
CA ALA A 113 -4.54 -9.68 -1.35
C ALA A 113 -3.83 -9.91 0.00
N ALA A 114 -3.11 -11.03 0.15
CA ALA A 114 -2.38 -11.34 1.38
C ALA A 114 -1.28 -10.31 1.66
N LEU A 115 -0.52 -9.91 0.64
CA LEU A 115 0.51 -8.89 0.79
C LEU A 115 -0.09 -7.53 1.14
N TRP A 116 -1.16 -7.12 0.45
CA TRP A 116 -1.83 -5.86 0.75
C TRP A 116 -2.34 -5.82 2.19
N VAL A 117 -3.05 -6.86 2.64
CA VAL A 117 -3.56 -6.94 4.01
C VAL A 117 -2.43 -6.94 5.04
N ALA A 118 -1.38 -7.76 4.82
CA ALA A 118 -0.24 -7.83 5.71
C ALA A 118 0.51 -6.49 5.80
N LEU A 119 0.80 -5.86 4.65
CA LEU A 119 1.47 -4.56 4.61
C LEU A 119 0.63 -3.47 5.28
N SER A 120 -0.69 -3.45 5.01
CA SER A 120 -1.60 -2.52 5.66
C SER A 120 -1.59 -2.68 7.18
N ALA A 121 -1.73 -3.91 7.67
CA ALA A 121 -1.74 -4.17 9.11
C ALA A 121 -0.40 -3.78 9.77
N ILE A 122 0.72 -4.26 9.22
CA ILE A 122 2.05 -4.20 9.85
C ILE A 122 2.73 -2.85 9.64
N ALA A 123 2.55 -2.21 8.47
CA ALA A 123 3.27 -0.99 8.11
C ALA A 123 2.42 0.29 8.20
N ILE A 124 1.08 0.18 8.27
CA ILE A 124 0.20 1.35 8.30
C ILE A 124 -0.60 1.37 9.61
N PHE A 125 -1.43 0.33 9.86
CA PHE A 125 -2.36 0.36 10.99
C PHE A 125 -1.66 0.27 12.33
N ILE A 126 -0.78 -0.71 12.55
CA ILE A 126 -0.14 -0.90 13.85
C ILE A 126 0.76 0.29 14.19
N PRO A 127 1.73 0.72 13.36
CA PRO A 127 2.53 1.91 13.66
C PRO A 127 1.68 3.17 13.79
N GLY A 128 0.69 3.37 12.90
CA GLY A 128 -0.20 4.53 12.98
C GLY A 128 -0.98 4.61 14.29
N LEU A 129 -1.55 3.50 14.74
CA LEU A 129 -2.31 3.46 16.01
C LEU A 129 -1.41 3.59 17.24
N VAL A 130 -0.22 3.00 17.20
CA VAL A 130 0.78 3.16 18.27
C VAL A 130 1.22 4.62 18.36
N ALA A 131 1.56 5.26 17.24
CA ALA A 131 1.89 6.67 17.19
C ALA A 131 0.73 7.55 17.68
N TYR A 132 -0.52 7.25 17.28
CA TYR A 132 -1.69 7.98 17.76
C TYR A 132 -1.81 7.98 19.28
N TRP A 133 -1.42 6.91 19.94
CA TRP A 133 -1.50 6.78 21.38
C TRP A 133 -0.37 7.51 22.14
N TRP A 134 0.88 7.49 21.62
CA TRP A 134 2.00 8.07 22.35
C TRP A 134 2.31 9.53 21.96
N LEU A 135 2.05 9.91 20.70
CA LEU A 135 2.43 11.23 20.17
C LEU A 135 1.86 12.41 20.97
N PRO A 136 0.60 12.44 21.44
CA PRO A 136 0.09 13.51 22.26
C PRO A 136 0.75 13.63 23.64
N LYS A 137 1.43 12.56 24.09
CA LYS A 137 2.09 12.51 25.41
C LYS A 137 3.52 13.08 25.39
N VAL A 138 4.13 13.14 24.22
CA VAL A 138 5.45 13.71 24.01
C VAL A 138 5.28 15.19 23.76
N GLN A 139 5.35 16.01 24.80
CA GLN A 139 5.36 17.47 24.66
C GLN A 139 6.80 17.95 24.42
N PRO A 140 7.17 18.36 23.21
CA PRO A 140 8.44 19.06 23.01
C PRO A 140 8.35 20.44 23.70
N TYR A 141 9.33 20.80 24.50
CA TYR A 141 9.42 21.99 25.37
C TYR A 141 9.13 23.36 24.71
N ARG A 142 8.88 23.43 23.41
CA ARG A 142 8.68 24.68 22.65
C ARG A 142 7.66 24.66 21.52
N PHE A 143 6.95 23.54 21.25
CA PHE A 143 5.97 23.50 20.18
C PHE A 143 4.67 22.89 20.70
N VAL A 144 3.56 23.54 20.39
CA VAL A 144 2.24 22.98 20.59
C VAL A 144 2.07 21.91 19.51
N ILE A 145 2.12 20.62 19.91
CA ILE A 145 1.64 19.55 19.02
C ILE A 145 0.14 19.81 18.87
N PRO A 146 -0.38 19.90 17.65
CA PRO A 146 -1.82 20.00 17.45
C PRO A 146 -2.54 18.90 18.23
N GLU A 147 -3.70 19.21 18.79
CA GLU A 147 -4.54 18.22 19.46
C GLU A 147 -4.69 16.97 18.61
N ALA A 148 -4.78 15.79 19.25
CA ALA A 148 -4.96 14.56 18.55
C ALA A 148 -6.23 14.65 17.67
N PRO A 149 -6.14 14.32 16.38
CA PRO A 149 -7.29 14.38 15.51
C PRO A 149 -8.37 13.39 15.98
N PRO A 150 -9.65 13.58 15.62
CA PRO A 150 -10.71 12.64 15.95
C PRO A 150 -10.35 11.23 15.46
N LEU A 151 -10.44 10.23 16.35
CA LEU A 151 -10.03 8.85 16.07
C LEU A 151 -10.69 8.29 14.81
N GLY A 152 -11.97 8.61 14.57
CA GLY A 152 -12.68 8.15 13.37
C GLY A 152 -12.07 8.69 12.08
N ARG A 153 -11.66 9.97 12.05
CA ARG A 153 -10.99 10.57 10.88
C ARG A 153 -9.58 10.01 10.71
N PHE A 154 -8.87 9.82 11.80
CA PHE A 154 -7.55 9.21 11.77
C PHE A 154 -7.61 7.78 11.22
N PHE A 155 -8.55 6.97 11.69
CA PHE A 155 -8.75 5.61 11.18
C PHE A 155 -9.14 5.60 9.70
N ALA A 156 -10.04 6.50 9.28
CA ALA A 156 -10.37 6.68 7.86
C ALA A 156 -9.14 7.06 7.02
N THR A 157 -8.25 7.90 7.55
CA THR A 157 -6.98 8.23 6.89
C THR A 157 -6.09 7.01 6.72
N LEU A 158 -5.96 6.14 7.74
CA LEU A 158 -5.22 4.89 7.62
C LEU A 158 -5.81 3.96 6.55
N LEU A 159 -7.15 3.91 6.44
CA LEU A 159 -7.83 3.17 5.37
C LEU A 159 -7.51 3.73 3.98
N LEU A 160 -7.51 5.05 3.82
CA LEU A 160 -7.16 5.70 2.55
C LEU A 160 -5.70 5.45 2.16
N LEU A 161 -4.78 5.48 3.13
CA LEU A 161 -3.37 5.13 2.90
C LEU A 161 -3.19 3.65 2.54
N SER A 162 -3.94 2.76 3.21
CA SER A 162 -4.00 1.34 2.87
C SER A 162 -4.50 1.11 1.45
N LEU A 163 -5.52 1.85 1.02
CA LEU A 163 -6.04 1.80 -0.34
C LEU A 163 -4.97 2.25 -1.37
N ALA A 164 -4.26 3.34 -1.10
CA ALA A 164 -3.17 3.80 -1.94
C ALA A 164 -2.04 2.74 -2.03
N ALA A 165 -1.65 2.12 -0.90
CA ALA A 165 -0.69 1.03 -0.90
C ALA A 165 -1.19 -0.19 -1.72
N GLY A 166 -2.48 -0.53 -1.60
CA GLY A 166 -3.14 -1.59 -2.37
C GLY A 166 -3.10 -1.34 -3.87
N PHE A 167 -3.28 -0.10 -4.30
CA PHE A 167 -3.11 0.28 -5.71
C PHE A 167 -1.68 -0.04 -6.19
N PHE A 168 -0.64 0.30 -5.44
CA PHE A 168 0.74 0.01 -5.84
C PHE A 168 1.07 -1.48 -5.78
N VAL A 169 0.51 -2.25 -4.85
CA VAL A 169 0.61 -3.71 -4.83
C VAL A 169 0.03 -4.29 -6.12
N THR A 170 -1.17 -3.88 -6.51
CA THR A 170 -1.84 -4.43 -7.69
C THR A 170 -1.21 -3.97 -9.00
N LEU A 171 -0.81 -2.70 -9.11
CA LEU A 171 -0.06 -2.16 -10.24
C LEU A 171 1.26 -2.91 -10.44
N THR A 172 2.05 -3.04 -9.38
CA THR A 172 3.36 -3.71 -9.45
C THR A 172 3.19 -5.21 -9.73
N GLY A 173 2.16 -5.84 -9.17
CA GLY A 173 1.79 -7.22 -9.48
C GLY A 173 1.44 -7.40 -10.96
N PHE A 174 0.63 -6.51 -11.52
CA PHE A 174 0.28 -6.51 -12.95
C PHE A 174 1.52 -6.31 -13.84
N LEU A 175 2.34 -5.31 -13.55
CA LEU A 175 3.59 -5.07 -14.28
C LEU A 175 4.56 -6.26 -14.18
N GLY A 176 4.63 -6.91 -13.01
CA GLY A 176 5.45 -8.09 -12.79
C GLY A 176 5.05 -9.28 -13.66
N THR A 177 3.74 -9.45 -13.92
CA THR A 177 3.25 -10.50 -14.83
C THR A 177 3.55 -10.19 -16.30
N LEU A 178 3.64 -8.92 -16.68
CA LEU A 178 3.95 -8.48 -18.06
C LEU A 178 5.46 -8.53 -18.37
N ILE A 179 6.26 -7.91 -17.52
CA ILE A 179 7.66 -7.55 -17.84
C ILE A 179 8.63 -8.65 -17.39
N ARG A 180 8.34 -9.34 -16.29
CA ARG A 180 9.15 -10.43 -15.71
C ARG A 180 10.64 -10.13 -15.49
N ARG A 181 11.03 -8.85 -15.49
CA ARG A 181 12.40 -8.40 -15.22
C ARG A 181 12.43 -7.65 -13.91
N ARG A 182 13.19 -8.20 -12.94
CA ARG A 182 13.47 -7.51 -11.68
C ARG A 182 14.11 -6.15 -11.95
N GLY A 183 13.92 -5.23 -11.06
CA GLY A 183 14.44 -3.87 -11.19
C GLY A 183 13.66 -2.99 -12.19
N VAL A 184 13.32 -3.51 -13.39
CA VAL A 184 12.51 -2.73 -14.35
C VAL A 184 11.12 -2.46 -13.81
N VAL A 185 10.47 -3.46 -13.24
CA VAL A 185 9.13 -3.34 -12.64
C VAL A 185 9.18 -2.41 -11.42
N ALA A 186 10.18 -2.57 -10.55
CA ALA A 186 10.37 -1.67 -9.42
C ALA A 186 10.62 -0.23 -9.89
N LEU A 187 11.48 -0.04 -10.91
CA LEU A 187 11.76 1.28 -11.46
C LEU A 187 10.49 1.95 -12.02
N ILE A 188 9.68 1.23 -12.80
CA ILE A 188 8.41 1.76 -13.32
C ILE A 188 7.46 2.08 -12.16
N GLY A 189 7.31 1.19 -11.17
CA GLY A 189 6.50 1.44 -9.99
C GLY A 189 6.93 2.69 -9.22
N LEU A 190 8.25 2.87 -9.04
CA LEU A 190 8.82 4.05 -8.41
C LEU A 190 8.60 5.32 -9.25
N LEU A 191 8.76 5.25 -10.56
CA LEU A 191 8.49 6.39 -11.46
C LEU A 191 7.02 6.79 -11.39
N VAL A 192 6.10 5.83 -11.45
CA VAL A 192 4.67 6.10 -11.28
C VAL A 192 4.40 6.74 -9.92
N TRP A 193 5.01 6.22 -8.85
CA TRP A 193 4.86 6.80 -7.52
C TRP A 193 5.39 8.25 -7.47
N VAL A 194 6.57 8.53 -8.03
CA VAL A 194 7.15 9.89 -8.08
C VAL A 194 6.21 10.83 -8.86
N ILE A 195 5.72 10.42 -10.04
CA ILE A 195 4.80 11.22 -10.85
C ILE A 195 3.52 11.52 -10.09
N LEU A 196 2.90 10.51 -9.49
CA LEU A 196 1.66 10.66 -8.72
C LEU A 196 1.88 11.50 -7.45
N ARG A 197 3.09 11.51 -6.91
CA ARG A 197 3.46 12.20 -5.67
C ARG A 197 3.82 13.66 -5.88
N THR A 198 4.56 13.99 -6.95
CA THR A 198 5.23 15.29 -7.07
C THR A 198 4.60 16.23 -8.09
N GLN A 199 3.92 15.73 -9.12
CA GLN A 199 3.47 16.52 -10.26
C GLN A 199 2.01 16.25 -10.69
N PRO A 200 1.05 16.09 -9.78
CA PRO A 200 -0.30 15.72 -10.18
C PRO A 200 -0.98 16.77 -11.07
N ARG A 201 -0.72 18.07 -10.85
CA ARG A 201 -1.37 19.17 -11.59
C ARG A 201 -0.66 19.58 -12.87
N ALA A 202 0.63 19.33 -12.98
CA ALA A 202 1.40 19.70 -14.17
C ALA A 202 1.01 18.88 -15.42
N LEU A 203 0.43 17.69 -15.23
CA LEU A 203 0.05 16.81 -16.33
C LEU A 203 -1.35 17.13 -16.86
N TRP A 204 -2.29 17.46 -15.99
CA TRP A 204 -3.67 17.76 -16.35
C TRP A 204 -4.44 18.33 -15.13
N ASP A 205 -5.19 19.39 -15.35
CA ASP A 205 -6.06 19.99 -14.33
C ASP A 205 -7.18 19.00 -14.00
N GLY A 206 -7.19 18.43 -12.80
CA GLY A 206 -8.11 17.36 -12.40
C GLY A 206 -7.53 15.95 -12.35
N TRP A 207 -6.23 15.78 -12.63
CA TRP A 207 -5.51 14.51 -12.51
C TRP A 207 -5.69 13.84 -11.13
N ASP A 208 -5.72 14.65 -10.09
CA ASP A 208 -5.96 14.25 -8.70
C ASP A 208 -7.34 13.61 -8.48
N ARG A 209 -8.34 13.90 -9.33
CA ARG A 209 -9.69 13.33 -9.23
C ARG A 209 -9.76 11.88 -9.69
N PHE A 210 -8.85 11.45 -10.53
CA PHE A 210 -8.89 10.14 -11.21
C PHE A 210 -7.76 9.20 -10.80
N THR A 211 -6.86 9.64 -9.93
CA THR A 211 -5.67 8.87 -9.55
C THR A 211 -5.43 8.90 -8.05
N PRO A 212 -4.61 7.98 -7.52
CA PRO A 212 -4.21 8.02 -6.11
C PRO A 212 -3.51 9.32 -5.68
N SER A 213 -3.09 10.19 -6.63
CA SER A 213 -2.53 11.48 -6.28
C SER A 213 -3.50 12.37 -5.49
N GLY A 214 -4.81 12.20 -5.69
CA GLY A 214 -5.82 12.85 -4.85
C GLY A 214 -5.82 12.42 -3.38
N LEU A 215 -5.09 11.35 -3.04
CA LEU A 215 -4.88 10.89 -1.67
C LEU A 215 -3.48 11.24 -1.17
N ILE A 216 -2.45 10.91 -1.95
CA ILE A 216 -1.04 10.96 -1.54
C ILE A 216 -0.20 11.99 -2.31
N GLY A 217 -0.76 12.68 -3.28
CA GLY A 217 -0.08 13.75 -4.01
C GLY A 217 0.17 14.95 -3.08
N ALA A 218 1.28 15.63 -3.26
CA ALA A 218 1.54 16.89 -2.59
C ALA A 218 2.42 17.76 -3.49
N ASP A 219 2.02 19.01 -3.61
CA ASP A 219 2.92 20.04 -4.16
C ASP A 219 4.10 20.23 -3.20
N ILE A 220 5.23 20.69 -3.71
CA ILE A 220 6.42 20.98 -2.89
C ILE A 220 6.02 21.99 -1.80
N GLY A 221 6.19 21.61 -0.54
CA GLY A 221 5.84 22.44 0.62
C GLY A 221 4.36 22.40 1.04
N GLN A 222 3.51 21.61 0.38
CA GLN A 222 2.12 21.41 0.77
C GLN A 222 1.90 20.05 1.44
N TRP A 223 0.84 20.00 2.26
CA TRP A 223 0.43 18.79 2.97
C TRP A 223 -0.32 17.84 2.03
N PHE A 224 -0.19 16.55 2.31
CA PHE A 224 -0.98 15.53 1.63
C PHE A 224 -2.48 15.78 1.83
N PRO A 225 -3.32 15.52 0.83
CA PRO A 225 -4.77 15.65 0.98
C PRO A 225 -5.32 14.85 2.17
N VAL A 226 -4.81 13.64 2.41
CA VAL A 226 -5.19 12.83 3.57
C VAL A 226 -4.74 13.45 4.91
N ALA A 227 -3.66 14.22 4.95
CA ALA A 227 -3.24 14.93 6.15
C ALA A 227 -4.18 16.10 6.47
N LYS A 228 -4.64 16.84 5.45
CA LYS A 228 -5.66 17.90 5.63
C LYS A 228 -6.99 17.29 6.09
N TYR A 229 -7.39 16.16 5.50
CA TYR A 229 -8.61 15.47 5.87
C TYR A 229 -8.63 15.05 7.34
N VAL A 230 -7.53 14.62 7.89
CA VAL A 230 -7.42 14.21 9.31
C VAL A 230 -7.76 15.35 10.27
N TYR A 231 -7.42 16.59 9.89
CA TYR A 231 -7.69 17.79 10.72
C TYR A 231 -9.03 18.45 10.47
N GLY A 232 -9.85 17.90 9.59
CA GLY A 232 -11.22 18.35 9.44
C GLY A 232 -11.60 18.90 8.07
N ASP A 233 -10.61 19.10 7.19
CA ASP A 233 -10.89 19.51 5.84
C ASP A 233 -11.66 18.41 5.10
N PRO A 234 -12.55 18.75 4.17
CA PRO A 234 -13.19 17.76 3.33
C PRO A 234 -12.14 17.08 2.44
N LEU A 235 -12.34 15.80 2.17
CA LEU A 235 -11.49 15.11 1.19
C LEU A 235 -11.76 15.71 -0.19
N VAL A 236 -10.79 16.44 -0.73
CA VAL A 236 -10.92 17.26 -1.96
C VAL A 236 -11.30 16.41 -3.18
N ALA A 237 -10.86 15.15 -3.21
CA ALA A 237 -11.07 14.27 -4.35
C ALA A 237 -11.69 12.92 -3.95
N THR A 238 -12.96 12.94 -3.54
CA THR A 238 -13.72 11.71 -3.23
C THR A 238 -13.75 10.73 -4.42
N SER A 239 -13.78 11.27 -5.65
CA SER A 239 -13.67 10.46 -6.87
C SER A 239 -12.35 9.71 -6.99
N ALA A 240 -11.24 10.23 -6.43
CA ALA A 240 -9.95 9.54 -6.42
C ALA A 240 -10.03 8.21 -5.67
N VAL A 241 -10.84 8.11 -4.64
CA VAL A 241 -11.07 6.86 -3.90
C VAL A 241 -11.69 5.81 -4.83
N ALA A 242 -12.79 6.19 -5.51
CA ALA A 242 -13.49 5.29 -6.43
C ALA A 242 -12.57 4.83 -7.58
N TRP A 243 -11.86 5.77 -8.21
CA TRP A 243 -10.95 5.45 -9.30
C TRP A 243 -9.75 4.62 -8.85
N THR A 244 -9.22 4.86 -7.64
CA THR A 244 -8.15 4.02 -7.07
C THR A 244 -8.62 2.57 -6.88
N ILE A 245 -9.85 2.37 -6.41
CA ILE A 245 -10.46 1.04 -6.29
C ILE A 245 -10.64 0.40 -7.66
N VAL A 246 -11.23 1.11 -8.62
CA VAL A 246 -11.45 0.61 -9.98
C VAL A 246 -10.13 0.20 -10.63
N ALA A 247 -9.10 1.04 -10.53
CA ALA A 247 -7.78 0.75 -11.08
C ALA A 247 -7.12 -0.45 -10.39
N ALA A 248 -7.20 -0.54 -9.06
CA ALA A 248 -6.65 -1.69 -8.32
C ALA A 248 -7.34 -3.01 -8.72
N VAL A 249 -8.66 -3.00 -8.90
CA VAL A 249 -9.41 -4.15 -9.40
C VAL A 249 -9.00 -4.49 -10.84
N ALA A 250 -8.90 -3.49 -11.72
CA ALA A 250 -8.51 -3.69 -13.11
C ALA A 250 -7.10 -4.31 -13.22
N PHE A 251 -6.12 -3.82 -12.44
CA PHE A 251 -4.78 -4.40 -12.39
C PHE A 251 -4.78 -5.83 -11.84
N THR A 252 -5.58 -6.11 -10.82
CA THR A 252 -5.70 -7.46 -10.26
C THR A 252 -6.28 -8.43 -11.29
N VAL A 253 -7.35 -8.03 -11.99
CA VAL A 253 -7.96 -8.83 -13.04
C VAL A 253 -7.00 -9.01 -14.23
N GLY A 254 -6.33 -7.94 -14.64
CA GLY A 254 -5.30 -7.99 -15.68
C GLY A 254 -4.17 -8.96 -15.34
N ALA A 255 -3.62 -8.87 -14.13
CA ALA A 255 -2.58 -9.78 -13.65
C ALA A 255 -3.06 -11.23 -13.66
N ALA A 256 -4.27 -11.49 -13.15
CA ALA A 256 -4.86 -12.82 -13.09
C ALA A 256 -5.08 -13.41 -14.49
N THR A 257 -5.56 -12.59 -15.44
CA THR A 257 -5.82 -12.99 -16.82
C THR A 257 -4.53 -13.33 -17.57
N ILE A 258 -3.48 -12.50 -17.41
CA ILE A 258 -2.18 -12.75 -18.02
C ILE A 258 -1.56 -14.01 -17.43
N TYR A 259 -1.62 -14.16 -16.10
CA TYR A 259 -1.04 -15.32 -15.43
C TYR A 259 -1.69 -16.66 -15.84
N GLN A 260 -2.98 -16.65 -16.18
CA GLN A 260 -3.67 -17.83 -16.74
C GLN A 260 -3.09 -18.30 -18.08
N ARG A 261 -2.64 -17.35 -18.91
CA ARG A 261 -2.11 -17.62 -20.25
C ARG A 261 -0.62 -17.97 -20.26
N LEU A 262 0.05 -17.87 -19.11
CA LEU A 262 1.46 -18.20 -19.02
C LEU A 262 1.63 -19.73 -19.09
N GLU A 263 2.40 -20.18 -20.06
CA GLU A 263 3.01 -21.51 -20.05
C GLU A 263 4.16 -21.48 -19.04
N LEU A 264 3.98 -22.19 -17.91
CA LEU A 264 4.96 -22.29 -16.83
C LEU A 264 5.68 -23.61 -16.93
#